data_5b9204f704acc138ee1253bf652d57e7
#
_entry.id   5b9204f704acc138ee1253bf652d57e7
#
_cell.length_a   1.000
_cell.length_b   1.000
_cell.length_c   1.000
_cell.angle_alpha   90.00
_cell.angle_beta   90.00
_cell.angle_gamma   90.00
#
_symmetry.space_group_name_H-M   'P 1'
#
loop_
_entity.id
_entity.type
_entity.pdbx_description
1 polymer ?
#
loop_
_entity_poly.entity_id
_entity_poly.type
_entity_poly.pdbx_seq_one_letter_code
_entity_poly.pdbx_strand_id
1 'polypeptide(L)'
;MNKLTQLQNQITRCKKCPRLVNYLEEIKKKYRTYWCKPVPSFGDQNAEILIIGLAPGRFGSNRTGRMFTGDASGEFLYKTLFEAGLCNKPAEVGFKPASVHAGDGLKLKNCYITAMARCAPPQNKPTPKELENCFSYFVEEVKLLKNVKVVVALGKIAFDGYLKWLCNDVLQKKGFKFSHGAIYKSKDLPHILIASYHPSRQNTQTGRLTPKMFRQIFKKALQYCYGTSNM
;
A
#
# COMPACT_ATOMS: atom_id res chain seq x y z
N MET A 1 17.17 -0.14 -17.33
CA MET A 1 16.09 -0.42 -16.34
C MET A 1 16.51 0.19 -15.01
N ASN A 2 15.69 1.04 -14.38
CA ASN A 2 16.08 1.69 -13.13
C ASN A 2 16.02 0.71 -11.94
N LYS A 3 16.66 1.07 -10.82
CA LYS A 3 16.79 0.21 -9.62
C LYS A 3 15.43 -0.19 -9.03
N LEU A 4 14.44 0.71 -9.05
CA LEU A 4 13.11 0.42 -8.53
C LEU A 4 12.39 -0.63 -9.37
N THR A 5 12.48 -0.55 -10.70
CA THR A 5 11.96 -1.58 -11.61
C THR A 5 12.66 -2.93 -11.42
N GLN A 6 13.98 -2.93 -11.19
CA GLN A 6 14.71 -4.17 -10.88
C GLN A 6 14.21 -4.80 -9.58
N LEU A 7 14.01 -3.99 -8.53
CA LEU A 7 13.45 -4.45 -7.26
C LEU A 7 12.04 -5.06 -7.43
N GLN A 8 11.15 -4.42 -8.21
CA GLN A 8 9.81 -4.95 -8.48
C GLN A 8 9.88 -6.32 -9.19
N ASN A 9 10.81 -6.49 -10.14
CA ASN A 9 11.03 -7.77 -10.82
C ASN A 9 11.55 -8.86 -9.86
N GLN A 10 12.41 -8.52 -8.91
CA GLN A 10 12.85 -9.44 -7.86
C GLN A 10 11.69 -9.84 -6.96
N ILE A 11 10.86 -8.88 -6.54
CA ILE A 11 9.67 -9.13 -5.71
C ILE A 11 8.73 -10.12 -6.40
N THR A 12 8.41 -9.94 -7.68
CA THR A 12 7.47 -10.80 -8.41
C THR A 12 7.95 -12.25 -8.56
N ARG A 13 9.25 -12.51 -8.40
CA ARG A 13 9.87 -13.85 -8.47
C ARG A 13 10.16 -14.45 -7.09
N CYS A 14 9.83 -13.74 -6.00
CA CYS A 14 10.16 -14.14 -4.64
C CYS A 14 9.44 -15.44 -4.23
N LYS A 15 10.19 -16.36 -3.60
CA LYS A 15 9.68 -17.63 -3.04
C LYS A 15 10.09 -17.83 -1.56
N LYS A 16 10.43 -16.77 -0.82
CA LYS A 16 10.96 -16.84 0.55
C LYS A 16 9.98 -17.45 1.60
N CYS A 17 8.69 -17.54 1.28
CA CYS A 17 7.64 -17.97 2.22
C CYS A 17 6.90 -19.19 1.68
N PRO A 18 7.31 -20.45 2.00
CA PRO A 18 6.71 -21.67 1.45
C PRO A 18 5.19 -21.74 1.66
N ARG A 19 4.68 -21.37 2.85
CA ARG A 19 3.24 -21.35 3.13
C ARG A 19 2.47 -20.46 2.15
N LEU A 20 3.01 -19.27 1.82
CA LEU A 20 2.37 -18.34 0.88
C LEU A 20 2.50 -18.84 -0.55
N VAL A 21 3.64 -19.42 -0.94
CA VAL A 21 3.84 -20.00 -2.28
C VAL A 21 2.81 -21.09 -2.52
N ASN A 22 2.71 -22.06 -1.62
CA ASN A 22 1.74 -23.17 -1.73
C ASN A 22 0.30 -22.65 -1.80
N TYR A 23 -0.06 -21.70 -0.94
CA TYR A 23 -1.39 -21.08 -0.95
C TYR A 23 -1.71 -20.36 -2.28
N LEU A 24 -0.75 -19.65 -2.86
CA LEU A 24 -0.93 -18.99 -4.15
C LEU A 24 -1.08 -20.03 -5.29
N GLU A 25 -0.35 -21.14 -5.25
CA GLU A 25 -0.46 -22.24 -6.21
C GLU A 25 -1.85 -22.93 -6.12
N GLU A 26 -2.36 -23.18 -4.92
CA GLU A 26 -3.72 -23.69 -4.71
C GLU A 26 -4.78 -22.75 -5.30
N ILE A 27 -4.65 -21.44 -5.04
CA ILE A 27 -5.55 -20.46 -5.64
C ILE A 27 -5.43 -20.47 -7.17
N LYS A 28 -4.23 -20.60 -7.72
CA LYS A 28 -3.98 -20.62 -9.17
C LYS A 28 -4.61 -21.82 -9.85
N LYS A 29 -4.57 -23.00 -9.21
CA LYS A 29 -5.27 -24.21 -9.69
C LYS A 29 -6.77 -23.99 -9.81
N LYS A 30 -7.37 -23.30 -8.81
CA LYS A 30 -8.82 -23.00 -8.79
C LYS A 30 -9.22 -21.83 -9.68
N TYR A 31 -8.36 -20.81 -9.80
CA TYR A 31 -8.63 -19.58 -10.54
C TYR A 31 -7.49 -19.30 -11.52
N ARG A 32 -7.53 -19.97 -12.67
CA ARG A 32 -6.45 -19.96 -13.68
C ARG A 32 -6.08 -18.57 -14.22
N THR A 33 -7.01 -17.63 -14.20
CA THR A 33 -6.81 -16.25 -14.69
C THR A 33 -6.20 -15.32 -13.65
N TYR A 34 -6.16 -15.72 -12.36
CA TYR A 34 -5.59 -14.89 -11.30
C TYR A 34 -4.07 -14.76 -11.45
N TRP A 35 -3.53 -13.64 -11.01
CA TRP A 35 -2.10 -13.39 -10.96
C TRP A 35 -1.33 -14.43 -10.13
N CYS A 36 -1.71 -14.61 -8.88
CA CYS A 36 -1.18 -15.61 -7.95
C CYS A 36 0.36 -15.63 -7.85
N LYS A 37 0.96 -14.47 -7.80
CA LYS A 37 2.40 -14.24 -7.57
C LYS A 37 2.55 -13.08 -6.58
N PRO A 38 3.76 -12.84 -6.02
CA PRO A 38 4.00 -11.62 -5.27
C PRO A 38 3.60 -10.40 -6.09
N VAL A 39 2.86 -9.47 -5.48
CA VAL A 39 2.32 -8.29 -6.16
C VAL A 39 3.34 -7.16 -6.06
N PRO A 40 3.79 -6.56 -7.18
CA PRO A 40 4.68 -5.42 -7.17
C PRO A 40 3.96 -4.18 -6.62
N SER A 41 4.72 -3.21 -6.16
CA SER A 41 4.19 -1.89 -5.85
C SER A 41 3.73 -1.17 -7.11
N PHE A 42 2.93 -0.13 -6.95
CA PHE A 42 2.32 0.58 -8.06
C PHE A 42 2.28 2.08 -7.80
N GLY A 43 2.68 2.87 -8.77
CA GLY A 43 2.54 4.32 -8.71
C GLY A 43 3.65 5.11 -9.38
N ASP A 44 3.69 6.39 -9.04
CA ASP A 44 4.67 7.36 -9.51
C ASP A 44 6.01 7.14 -8.77
N GLN A 45 7.07 6.90 -9.50
CA GLN A 45 8.41 6.69 -8.91
C GLN A 45 9.01 7.96 -8.30
N ASN A 46 8.51 9.12 -8.70
CA ASN A 46 8.89 10.42 -8.15
C ASN A 46 7.91 10.93 -7.09
N ALA A 47 7.03 10.05 -6.58
CA ALA A 47 5.99 10.41 -5.64
C ALA A 47 6.50 11.07 -4.36
N GLU A 48 5.78 12.06 -3.88
CA GLU A 48 5.97 12.67 -2.57
C GLU A 48 5.11 12.00 -1.49
N ILE A 49 4.09 11.19 -1.88
CA ILE A 49 3.21 10.46 -0.96
C ILE A 49 3.42 8.97 -1.13
N LEU A 50 3.87 8.30 -0.06
CA LEU A 50 3.97 6.84 0.03
C LEU A 50 2.79 6.29 0.81
N ILE A 51 2.00 5.40 0.19
CA ILE A 51 0.87 4.72 0.81
C ILE A 51 1.28 3.28 1.14
N ILE A 52 1.14 2.87 2.39
CA ILE A 52 1.56 1.55 2.86
C ILE A 52 0.33 0.74 3.28
N GLY A 53 0.11 -0.40 2.64
CA GLY A 53 -0.90 -1.39 3.03
C GLY A 53 -0.32 -2.56 3.82
N LEU A 54 -1.17 -3.54 4.16
CA LEU A 54 -0.76 -4.77 4.84
C LEU A 54 -0.25 -5.82 3.85
N ALA A 55 -1.11 -6.28 2.96
CA ALA A 55 -0.86 -7.39 2.04
C ALA A 55 -1.92 -7.40 0.91
N PRO A 56 -1.64 -8.05 -0.23
CA PRO A 56 -2.63 -8.31 -1.27
C PRO A 56 -3.83 -9.11 -0.73
N GLY A 57 -5.04 -8.67 -1.04
CA GLY A 57 -6.25 -9.47 -0.80
C GLY A 57 -6.37 -10.61 -1.79
N ARG A 58 -6.89 -11.79 -1.34
CA ARG A 58 -7.05 -13.01 -2.16
C ARG A 58 -7.80 -12.73 -3.47
N PHE A 59 -8.95 -12.05 -3.38
CA PHE A 59 -9.83 -11.74 -4.51
C PHE A 59 -9.62 -10.34 -5.09
N GLY A 60 -8.72 -9.55 -4.48
CA GLY A 60 -8.29 -8.23 -4.89
C GLY A 60 -6.95 -8.26 -5.62
N SER A 61 -5.92 -7.67 -5.05
CA SER A 61 -4.60 -7.51 -5.66
C SER A 61 -3.95 -8.83 -6.09
N ASN A 62 -4.23 -9.94 -5.40
CA ASN A 62 -3.76 -11.27 -5.82
C ASN A 62 -4.45 -11.76 -7.10
N ARG A 63 -5.69 -11.32 -7.35
CA ARG A 63 -6.40 -11.60 -8.60
C ARG A 63 -5.82 -10.79 -9.75
N THR A 64 -5.59 -9.52 -9.51
CA THR A 64 -5.26 -8.53 -10.53
C THR A 64 -3.77 -8.36 -10.78
N GLY A 65 -2.90 -8.64 -9.78
CA GLY A 65 -1.46 -8.37 -9.81
C GLY A 65 -1.09 -6.91 -9.58
N ARG A 66 -2.05 -6.04 -9.19
CA ARG A 66 -1.80 -4.63 -8.89
C ARG A 66 -2.35 -4.27 -7.51
N MET A 67 -1.56 -3.51 -6.74
CA MET A 67 -1.93 -3.12 -5.37
C MET A 67 -3.28 -2.40 -5.31
N PHE A 68 -4.11 -2.78 -4.34
CA PHE A 68 -5.43 -2.21 -4.08
C PHE A 68 -6.38 -2.19 -5.29
N THR A 69 -6.35 -3.19 -6.17
CA THR A 69 -7.36 -3.33 -7.23
C THR A 69 -8.12 -4.64 -7.11
N GLY A 70 -9.35 -4.64 -7.60
CA GLY A 70 -10.18 -5.84 -7.73
C GLY A 70 -11.00 -6.22 -6.51
N ASP A 71 -11.01 -5.40 -5.44
CA ASP A 71 -11.88 -5.56 -4.28
C ASP A 71 -12.38 -4.22 -3.73
N ALA A 72 -13.32 -4.26 -2.81
CA ALA A 72 -13.94 -3.06 -2.24
C ALA A 72 -12.96 -2.14 -1.49
N SER A 73 -11.86 -2.69 -0.95
CA SER A 73 -10.82 -1.86 -0.30
C SER A 73 -10.10 -1.00 -1.32
N GLY A 74 -9.83 -1.58 -2.49
CA GLY A 74 -9.23 -0.88 -3.62
C GLY A 74 -10.15 0.16 -4.20
N GLU A 75 -11.42 -0.19 -4.45
CA GLU A 75 -12.43 0.75 -4.95
C GLU A 75 -12.54 1.98 -4.04
N PHE A 76 -12.61 1.77 -2.73
CA PHE A 76 -12.69 2.84 -1.75
C PHE A 76 -11.43 3.73 -1.77
N LEU A 77 -10.24 3.12 -1.85
CA LEU A 77 -8.97 3.86 -1.93
C LEU A 77 -8.87 4.66 -3.23
N TYR A 78 -9.05 4.03 -4.40
CA TYR A 78 -8.87 4.72 -5.69
C TYR A 78 -9.92 5.79 -5.94
N LYS A 79 -11.17 5.61 -5.47
CA LYS A 79 -12.18 6.68 -5.49
C LYS A 79 -11.67 7.91 -4.71
N THR A 80 -11.14 7.69 -3.51
CA THR A 80 -10.59 8.78 -2.68
C THR A 80 -9.37 9.42 -3.32
N LEU A 81 -8.45 8.64 -3.92
CA LEU A 81 -7.30 9.16 -4.64
C LEU A 81 -7.69 9.97 -5.87
N PHE A 82 -8.73 9.54 -6.60
CA PHE A 82 -9.25 10.30 -7.74
C PHE A 82 -9.84 11.64 -7.30
N GLU A 83 -10.69 11.64 -6.28
CA GLU A 83 -11.24 12.86 -5.68
C GLU A 83 -10.15 13.82 -5.15
N ALA A 84 -9.00 13.28 -4.75
CA ALA A 84 -7.83 14.04 -4.29
C ALA A 84 -6.87 14.45 -5.43
N GLY A 85 -7.15 14.11 -6.70
CA GLY A 85 -6.27 14.40 -7.84
C GLY A 85 -4.99 13.54 -7.90
N LEU A 86 -4.92 12.48 -7.09
CA LEU A 86 -3.76 11.57 -6.98
C LEU A 86 -3.84 10.37 -7.93
N CYS A 87 -4.90 10.23 -8.72
CA CYS A 87 -4.95 9.33 -9.86
C CYS A 87 -5.82 9.90 -10.98
N ASN A 88 -5.65 9.37 -12.18
CA ASN A 88 -6.30 9.89 -13.39
C ASN A 88 -7.75 9.41 -13.57
N LYS A 89 -8.13 8.32 -12.90
CA LYS A 89 -9.50 7.78 -12.93
C LYS A 89 -9.76 6.94 -11.66
N PRO A 90 -11.03 6.78 -11.23
CA PRO A 90 -11.38 5.85 -10.16
C PRO A 90 -11.12 4.41 -10.63
N ALA A 91 -10.92 3.48 -9.69
CA ALA A 91 -10.93 2.06 -10.00
C ALA A 91 -12.37 1.65 -10.38
N GLU A 92 -12.53 1.05 -11.53
CA GLU A 92 -13.85 0.56 -11.97
C GLU A 92 -14.26 -0.67 -11.17
N VAL A 93 -15.53 -0.74 -10.79
CA VAL A 93 -16.16 -1.91 -10.19
C VAL A 93 -16.11 -3.07 -11.18
N GLY A 94 -15.62 -4.24 -10.74
CA GLY A 94 -15.67 -5.44 -11.57
C GLY A 94 -14.54 -5.62 -12.57
N PHE A 95 -13.34 -5.08 -12.32
CA PHE A 95 -12.16 -5.35 -13.15
C PHE A 95 -12.05 -6.81 -13.58
N LYS A 96 -12.18 -7.08 -14.87
CA LYS A 96 -11.91 -8.41 -15.44
C LYS A 96 -10.43 -8.75 -15.19
N PRO A 97 -10.10 -9.97 -14.75
CA PRO A 97 -8.74 -10.34 -14.37
C PRO A 97 -7.68 -10.06 -15.44
N ALA A 98 -8.03 -10.19 -16.71
CA ALA A 98 -7.14 -10.00 -17.85
C ALA A 98 -6.89 -8.53 -18.22
N SER A 99 -7.72 -7.58 -17.78
CA SER A 99 -7.64 -6.17 -18.20
C SER A 99 -6.75 -5.30 -17.32
N VAL A 100 -6.25 -5.83 -16.22
CA VAL A 100 -5.63 -5.03 -15.15
C VAL A 100 -4.13 -4.78 -15.37
N HIS A 101 -3.48 -5.52 -16.28
CA HIS A 101 -2.02 -5.52 -16.34
C HIS A 101 -1.37 -4.56 -17.32
N ALA A 102 -1.97 -4.30 -18.44
CA ALA A 102 -1.44 -3.35 -19.41
C ALA A 102 -2.58 -2.84 -20.27
N GLY A 103 -2.89 -1.56 -20.19
CA GLY A 103 -3.84 -0.93 -21.09
C GLY A 103 -5.12 -0.40 -20.50
N ASP A 104 -5.40 -0.59 -19.20
CA ASP A 104 -6.56 0.05 -18.56
C ASP A 104 -6.36 1.57 -18.34
N GLY A 105 -5.14 2.06 -18.54
CA GLY A 105 -4.79 3.48 -18.45
C GLY A 105 -4.82 4.07 -17.03
N LEU A 106 -5.01 3.26 -15.98
CA LEU A 106 -4.94 3.77 -14.60
C LEU A 106 -3.51 4.19 -14.26
N LYS A 107 -3.36 5.45 -13.86
CA LYS A 107 -2.06 6.03 -13.44
C LYS A 107 -2.24 6.77 -12.12
N LEU A 108 -1.31 6.56 -11.20
CA LEU A 108 -1.18 7.38 -10.01
C LEU A 108 -0.35 8.63 -10.33
N LYS A 109 -0.67 9.72 -9.65
CA LYS A 109 0.02 11.02 -9.73
C LYS A 109 0.53 11.37 -8.35
N ASN A 110 1.82 11.65 -8.22
CA ASN A 110 2.46 12.05 -6.97
C ASN A 110 2.19 11.11 -5.77
N CYS A 111 1.78 9.88 -6.01
CA CYS A 111 1.65 8.87 -4.96
C CYS A 111 2.13 7.50 -5.44
N TYR A 112 2.61 6.70 -4.49
CA TYR A 112 3.14 5.35 -4.71
C TYR A 112 2.58 4.42 -3.64
N ILE A 113 2.09 3.24 -4.04
CA ILE A 113 1.45 2.27 -3.16
C ILE A 113 2.32 1.03 -2.99
N THR A 114 2.60 0.71 -1.75
CA THR A 114 3.33 -0.50 -1.34
C THR A 114 2.57 -1.26 -0.25
N ALA A 115 3.09 -2.42 0.17
CA ALA A 115 2.54 -3.21 1.28
C ALA A 115 3.65 -3.91 2.07
N MET A 116 3.38 -4.20 3.35
CA MET A 116 4.32 -4.90 4.23
C MET A 116 4.58 -6.35 3.81
N ALA A 117 3.58 -7.02 3.22
CA ALA A 117 3.74 -8.32 2.57
C ALA A 117 3.32 -8.24 1.10
N ARG A 118 3.99 -9.00 0.23
CA ARG A 118 3.78 -8.96 -1.22
C ARG A 118 2.88 -10.09 -1.74
N CYS A 119 2.65 -11.11 -0.94
CA CYS A 119 1.79 -12.24 -1.26
C CYS A 119 0.48 -12.17 -0.48
N ALA A 120 -0.62 -12.64 -1.07
CA ALA A 120 -1.87 -12.78 -0.35
C ALA A 120 -1.75 -13.89 0.71
N PRO A 121 -1.91 -13.60 2.00
CA PRO A 121 -1.89 -14.61 3.03
C PRO A 121 -3.28 -15.24 3.22
N PRO A 122 -3.37 -16.50 3.68
CA PRO A 122 -4.62 -17.08 4.14
C PRO A 122 -5.31 -16.17 5.15
N GLN A 123 -6.64 -15.98 5.00
CA GLN A 123 -7.48 -15.17 5.89
C GLN A 123 -7.01 -13.69 6.03
N ASN A 124 -6.22 -13.18 5.09
CA ASN A 124 -5.58 -11.86 5.14
C ASN A 124 -4.67 -11.66 6.37
N LYS A 125 -4.11 -12.75 6.93
CA LYS A 125 -3.26 -12.74 8.12
C LYS A 125 -1.85 -13.26 7.78
N PRO A 126 -0.89 -12.39 7.45
CA PRO A 126 0.50 -12.80 7.33
C PRO A 126 1.07 -13.13 8.71
N THR A 127 1.96 -14.10 8.77
CA THR A 127 2.70 -14.41 10.01
C THR A 127 3.80 -13.37 10.25
N PRO A 128 4.30 -13.23 11.50
CA PRO A 128 5.44 -12.36 11.78
C PRO A 128 6.67 -12.69 10.91
N LYS A 129 6.93 -13.98 10.68
CA LYS A 129 8.06 -14.42 9.84
C LYS A 129 7.90 -14.03 8.37
N GLU A 130 6.68 -14.05 7.84
CA GLU A 130 6.40 -13.60 6.47
C GLU A 130 6.56 -12.09 6.30
N LEU A 131 6.12 -11.32 7.30
CA LEU A 131 6.38 -9.88 7.33
C LEU A 131 7.89 -9.59 7.39
N GLU A 132 8.64 -10.33 8.21
CA GLU A 132 10.09 -10.24 8.31
C GLU A 132 10.80 -10.54 6.99
N ASN A 133 10.42 -11.63 6.32
CA ASN A 133 10.96 -12.01 5.01
C ASN A 133 10.70 -10.96 3.92
N CYS A 134 9.59 -10.23 4.00
CA CYS A 134 9.24 -9.15 3.06
C CYS A 134 9.89 -7.80 3.43
N PHE A 135 10.30 -7.62 4.69
CA PHE A 135 10.74 -6.33 5.21
C PHE A 135 11.95 -5.76 4.46
N SER A 136 12.89 -6.60 4.03
CA SER A 136 14.04 -6.18 3.22
C SER A 136 13.63 -5.47 1.92
N TYR A 137 12.58 -5.95 1.23
CA TYR A 137 12.05 -5.30 0.04
C TYR A 137 11.45 -3.93 0.34
N PHE A 138 10.73 -3.82 1.47
CA PHE A 138 10.17 -2.54 1.92
C PHE A 138 11.26 -1.52 2.23
N VAL A 139 12.31 -1.93 2.95
CA VAL A 139 13.47 -1.07 3.27
C VAL A 139 14.15 -0.54 2.01
N GLU A 140 14.43 -1.41 1.05
CA GLU A 140 15.05 -1.01 -0.22
C GLU A 140 14.16 -0.07 -1.02
N GLU A 141 12.85 -0.34 -1.07
CA GLU A 141 11.90 0.47 -1.80
C GLU A 141 11.79 1.89 -1.23
N VAL A 142 11.68 2.04 0.09
CA VAL A 142 11.68 3.36 0.74
C VAL A 142 12.98 4.12 0.48
N LYS A 143 14.12 3.43 0.47
CA LYS A 143 15.43 4.06 0.14
C LYS A 143 15.50 4.54 -1.31
N LEU A 144 14.79 3.89 -2.24
CA LEU A 144 14.78 4.27 -3.66
C LEU A 144 13.80 5.41 -3.97
N LEU A 145 12.77 5.60 -3.17
CA LEU A 145 11.75 6.65 -3.32
C LEU A 145 12.24 7.98 -2.68
N LYS A 146 13.13 8.68 -3.38
CA LYS A 146 13.86 9.83 -2.84
C LYS A 146 13.04 11.08 -2.55
N ASN A 147 11.87 11.21 -3.18
CA ASN A 147 11.05 12.43 -3.09
C ASN A 147 9.94 12.33 -2.05
N VAL A 148 9.81 11.18 -1.36
CA VAL A 148 8.76 11.00 -0.36
C VAL A 148 8.89 12.03 0.76
N LYS A 149 7.82 12.76 1.02
CA LYS A 149 7.66 13.72 2.12
C LYS A 149 6.66 13.22 3.16
N VAL A 150 5.64 12.49 2.68
CA VAL A 150 4.53 12.02 3.51
C VAL A 150 4.33 10.52 3.34
N VAL A 151 4.19 9.82 4.45
CA VAL A 151 3.84 8.39 4.51
C VAL A 151 2.43 8.25 5.08
N VAL A 152 1.54 7.60 4.34
CA VAL A 152 0.18 7.25 4.79
C VAL A 152 0.14 5.76 5.09
N ALA A 153 0.09 5.39 6.37
CA ALA A 153 0.03 4.01 6.82
C ALA A 153 -1.42 3.55 7.00
N LEU A 154 -1.87 2.61 6.16
CA LEU A 154 -3.23 2.06 6.17
C LEU A 154 -3.31 0.84 7.09
N GLY A 155 -3.69 1.08 8.35
CA GLY A 155 -3.82 0.09 9.42
C GLY A 155 -2.58 -0.03 10.31
N LYS A 156 -2.80 -0.65 11.50
CA LYS A 156 -1.77 -0.73 12.54
C LYS A 156 -0.50 -1.46 12.08
N ILE A 157 -0.62 -2.56 11.33
CA ILE A 157 0.56 -3.34 10.90
C ILE A 157 1.42 -2.52 9.92
N ALA A 158 0.81 -1.75 9.00
CA ALA A 158 1.54 -0.86 8.12
C ALA A 158 2.25 0.26 8.90
N PHE A 159 1.57 0.82 9.89
CA PHE A 159 2.11 1.83 10.80
C PHE A 159 3.30 1.29 11.61
N ASP A 160 3.14 0.14 12.27
CA ASP A 160 4.20 -0.51 13.05
C ASP A 160 5.39 -0.93 12.17
N GLY A 161 5.12 -1.37 10.94
CA GLY A 161 6.15 -1.74 9.97
C GLY A 161 6.99 -0.54 9.51
N TYR A 162 6.34 0.61 9.28
CA TYR A 162 7.06 1.84 8.98
C TYR A 162 7.90 2.31 10.19
N LEU A 163 7.35 2.25 11.40
CA LEU A 163 8.11 2.55 12.62
C LEU A 163 9.28 1.58 12.84
N LYS A 164 9.14 0.30 12.49
CA LYS A 164 10.26 -0.66 12.53
C LYS A 164 11.39 -0.22 11.60
N TRP A 165 11.07 0.29 10.40
CA TRP A 165 12.06 0.85 9.48
C TRP A 165 12.76 2.08 10.06
N LEU A 166 12.03 2.99 10.70
CA LEU A 166 12.60 4.17 11.35
C LEU A 166 13.52 3.82 12.50
N CYS A 167 13.11 2.86 13.35
CA CYS A 167 13.83 2.52 14.58
C CYS A 167 15.12 1.73 14.37
N ASN A 168 15.37 1.20 13.17
CA ASN A 168 16.68 0.60 12.87
C ASN A 168 17.80 1.64 12.84
N ASP A 169 17.46 2.94 12.80
CA ASP A 169 18.46 3.99 12.70
C ASP A 169 18.53 4.99 13.87
N VAL A 170 17.51 5.28 14.71
CA VAL A 170 17.71 6.32 15.76
C VAL A 170 16.55 6.55 16.76
N LEU A 171 15.32 6.13 16.54
CA LEU A 171 14.22 6.58 17.39
C LEU A 171 13.62 5.48 18.28
N GLN A 172 13.65 5.72 19.59
CA GLN A 172 12.83 4.93 20.53
C GLN A 172 11.36 5.09 20.16
N LYS A 173 10.61 3.97 20.07
CA LYS A 173 9.16 3.93 19.75
C LYS A 173 8.26 4.66 20.76
N LYS A 174 8.84 5.28 21.80
CA LYS A 174 8.11 6.06 22.80
C LYS A 174 7.48 7.29 22.13
N GLY A 175 6.14 7.38 22.20
CA GLY A 175 5.38 8.51 21.64
C GLY A 175 4.54 8.23 20.41
N PHE A 176 4.77 7.11 19.70
CA PHE A 176 3.96 6.75 18.54
C PHE A 176 2.79 5.84 18.92
N LYS A 177 1.57 6.35 18.83
CA LYS A 177 0.34 5.59 19.10
C LYS A 177 -0.55 5.55 17.87
N PHE A 178 -0.84 4.36 17.36
CA PHE A 178 -1.74 4.22 16.21
C PHE A 178 -3.15 4.70 16.56
N SER A 179 -3.62 5.73 15.86
CA SER A 179 -5.03 6.13 15.80
C SER A 179 -5.33 6.73 14.43
N HIS A 180 -6.58 6.64 13.97
CA HIS A 180 -6.97 7.23 12.69
C HIS A 180 -6.79 8.75 12.72
N GLY A 181 -6.11 9.29 11.73
CA GLY A 181 -5.84 10.72 11.61
C GLY A 181 -4.67 11.22 12.47
N ALA A 182 -4.00 10.36 13.24
CA ALA A 182 -2.77 10.74 13.93
C ALA A 182 -1.68 11.14 12.95
N ILE A 183 -0.99 12.23 13.25
CA ILE A 183 0.07 12.80 12.43
C ILE A 183 1.31 12.97 13.30
N TYR A 184 2.42 12.43 12.79
CA TYR A 184 3.71 12.53 13.44
C TYR A 184 4.65 13.33 12.53
N LYS A 185 5.10 14.47 13.03
CA LYS A 185 6.01 15.38 12.36
C LYS A 185 7.08 15.83 13.35
N SER A 186 8.34 15.62 13.01
CA SER A 186 9.49 16.10 13.77
C SER A 186 10.61 16.43 12.78
N LYS A 187 11.57 17.23 13.18
CA LYS A 187 12.82 17.47 12.41
C LYS A 187 13.65 16.19 12.26
N ASP A 188 13.51 15.27 13.22
CA ASP A 188 14.24 13.99 13.25
C ASP A 188 13.56 12.89 12.43
N LEU A 189 12.34 13.12 11.91
CA LEU A 189 11.64 12.19 11.04
C LEU A 189 11.95 12.50 9.57
N PRO A 190 12.37 11.49 8.79
CA PRO A 190 12.64 11.70 7.36
C PRO A 190 11.36 12.01 6.57
N HIS A 191 10.19 11.60 7.08
CA HIS A 191 8.90 11.82 6.45
C HIS A 191 7.84 12.14 7.52
N ILE A 192 6.80 12.87 7.13
CA ILE A 192 5.61 13.05 7.95
C ILE A 192 4.80 11.75 7.89
N LEU A 193 4.52 11.13 9.03
CA LEU A 193 3.74 9.89 9.11
C LEU A 193 2.29 10.21 9.46
N ILE A 194 1.35 9.79 8.62
CA ILE A 194 -0.09 9.87 8.84
C ILE A 194 -0.66 8.47 9.00
N ALA A 195 -1.34 8.20 10.11
CA ALA A 195 -2.00 6.93 10.38
C ALA A 195 -3.47 6.97 9.93
N SER A 196 -3.92 5.92 9.26
CA SER A 196 -5.32 5.74 8.86
C SER A 196 -5.82 4.34 9.20
N TYR A 197 -7.10 4.20 9.52
CA TYR A 197 -7.73 2.89 9.46
C TYR A 197 -7.63 2.34 8.03
N HIS A 198 -7.49 1.01 7.93
CA HIS A 198 -7.45 0.33 6.64
C HIS A 198 -8.83 0.40 5.97
N PRO A 199 -8.94 0.66 4.65
CA PRO A 199 -10.22 0.75 3.92
C PRO A 199 -10.85 -0.63 3.66
N SER A 200 -10.79 -1.54 4.64
CA SER A 200 -11.41 -2.86 4.58
C SER A 200 -12.94 -2.77 4.67
N ARG A 201 -13.63 -3.76 4.09
CA ARG A 201 -15.09 -3.87 4.22
C ARG A 201 -15.54 -3.78 5.67
N GLN A 202 -14.82 -4.43 6.59
CA GLN A 202 -15.14 -4.36 8.02
C GLN A 202 -15.18 -2.91 8.53
N ASN A 203 -14.19 -2.09 8.20
CA ASN A 203 -14.14 -0.71 8.67
C ASN A 203 -15.12 0.21 7.94
N THR A 204 -15.35 -0.03 6.65
CA THR A 204 -16.24 0.83 5.84
C THR A 204 -17.71 0.52 6.06
N GLN A 205 -18.10 -0.76 6.19
CA GLN A 205 -19.48 -1.16 6.42
C GLN A 205 -19.95 -0.88 7.85
N THR A 206 -19.04 -0.93 8.83
CA THR A 206 -19.37 -0.60 10.23
C THR A 206 -19.31 0.90 10.53
N GLY A 207 -19.01 1.74 9.53
CA GLY A 207 -18.87 3.19 9.74
C GLY A 207 -17.61 3.61 10.51
N ARG A 208 -16.73 2.67 10.89
CA ARG A 208 -15.45 2.96 11.54
C ARG A 208 -14.54 3.83 10.67
N LEU A 209 -14.61 3.66 9.35
CA LEU A 209 -13.96 4.51 8.37
C LEU A 209 -15.00 4.99 7.35
N THR A 210 -15.35 6.26 7.41
CA THR A 210 -16.27 6.88 6.44
C THR A 210 -15.50 7.51 5.26
N PRO A 211 -16.17 7.75 4.11
CA PRO A 211 -15.54 8.46 2.99
C PRO A 211 -15.01 9.84 3.38
N LYS A 212 -15.73 10.59 4.22
CA LYS A 212 -15.29 11.91 4.73
C LYS A 212 -14.00 11.80 5.54
N MET A 213 -13.92 10.84 6.47
CA MET A 213 -12.72 10.60 7.26
C MET A 213 -11.53 10.24 6.37
N PHE A 214 -11.74 9.39 5.38
CA PHE A 214 -10.64 8.94 4.51
C PHE A 214 -10.14 10.04 3.57
N ARG A 215 -11.05 10.85 3.01
CA ARG A 215 -10.66 12.05 2.24
C ARG A 215 -9.81 13.04 3.06
N GLN A 216 -10.12 13.21 4.34
CA GLN A 216 -9.32 14.09 5.22
C GLN A 216 -7.86 13.63 5.37
N ILE A 217 -7.59 12.32 5.33
CA ILE A 217 -6.21 11.79 5.35
C ILE A 217 -5.41 12.33 4.15
N PHE A 218 -5.96 12.19 2.94
CA PHE A 218 -5.27 12.60 1.73
C PHE A 218 -5.22 14.13 1.55
N LYS A 219 -6.27 14.83 2.00
CA LYS A 219 -6.23 16.29 2.08
C LYS A 219 -5.06 16.77 2.95
N LYS A 220 -4.89 16.19 4.15
CA LYS A 220 -3.75 16.49 5.02
C LYS A 220 -2.42 16.10 4.39
N ALA A 221 -2.33 14.94 3.73
CA ALA A 221 -1.11 14.54 3.04
C ALA A 221 -0.70 15.56 1.97
N LEU A 222 -1.64 16.04 1.15
CA LEU A 222 -1.40 17.06 0.13
C LEU A 222 -0.99 18.42 0.74
N GLN A 223 -1.62 18.82 1.87
CA GLN A 223 -1.23 20.04 2.58
C GLN A 223 0.24 20.02 3.02
N TYR A 224 0.73 18.84 3.44
CA TYR A 224 2.14 18.70 3.82
C TYR A 224 3.10 18.63 2.62
N CYS A 225 2.63 18.22 1.46
CA CYS A 225 3.44 18.25 0.24
C CYS A 225 3.56 19.67 -0.36
N TYR A 226 2.44 20.41 -0.39
CA TYR A 226 2.35 21.66 -1.17
C TYR A 226 2.16 22.95 -0.33
N GLY A 227 1.96 22.84 0.99
CA GLY A 227 1.58 23.96 1.84
C GLY A 227 0.06 24.24 1.80
N THR A 228 -0.39 25.14 2.68
CA THR A 228 -1.82 25.48 2.81
C THR A 228 -2.35 26.42 1.72
N SER A 229 -1.48 26.98 0.87
CA SER A 229 -1.81 28.08 -0.05
C SER A 229 -2.38 27.66 -1.42
N ASN A 230 -2.47 26.36 -1.74
CA ASN A 230 -2.84 25.88 -3.08
C ASN A 230 -4.02 24.90 -3.09
N MET A 231 -5.03 25.08 -2.23
CA MET A 231 -6.27 24.28 -2.28
C MET A 231 -7.50 25.17 -2.28
#